data_5cf63b24c1f1033e5c65efe1461f63b6
#
_entry.id   5cf63b24c1f1033e5c65efe1461f63b6
#
_cell.length_a   1.000
_cell.length_b   1.000
_cell.length_c   1.000
_cell.angle_alpha   90.00
_cell.angle_beta   90.00
_cell.angle_gamma   90.00
#
_symmetry.space_group_name_H-M   'P 1'
#
loop_
_entity.id
_entity.type
_entity.pdbx_description
1 polymer ?
#
loop_
_entity_poly.entity_id
_entity_poly.type
_entity_poly.pdbx_seq_one_letter_code
_entity_poly.pdbx_strand_id
1 'polypeptide(L)'
;MIESAPNTATVHEWFLHRGLPLVLTRRVRSRQLIARSAPVVAGVGALVVLTMLLADWTSAEPDVDYLVRSAVIAAVLAAAPSGLHALHQRGTAASEAGRRTGALLVMGMFVLVVPIVSEGWSADALAEVPVFLAVSLVAVWLTYVGFGSIALWAFRFAWVQLGALGTLMSRALPLLMLTVVVYFTGELWQLSARMSRERLWQTIGFLSIVALLFMIATIRDEVAELRRDRSEQTDPAALLVGTPLQSSCATPPARTALSPGEQFNVVAVMVVAQAIQVVLFTAGLFAFFLALGMIAIPDEVTVLWSSELSCAVGEPPCAGTWFGINIPIPQTVVHTSLFVAVLSGLYFTVSTSVDPLYRQRFFDPLIADVAVSLAGRDAYLALERN
;
A
#
# COMPACT_ATOMS: atom_id res chain seq x y z
N MET A 1 37.60 -19.45 -18.01
CA MET A 1 37.27 -18.55 -16.90
C MET A 1 36.28 -19.26 -16.03
N ILE A 2 36.63 -19.63 -14.83
CA ILE A 2 35.70 -20.24 -13.85
C ILE A 2 34.84 -19.10 -13.36
N GLU A 3 33.61 -19.01 -13.90
CA GLU A 3 32.62 -18.03 -13.49
C GLU A 3 32.22 -18.37 -12.05
N SER A 4 32.56 -17.48 -11.13
CA SER A 4 32.33 -17.69 -9.70
C SER A 4 30.82 -17.88 -9.44
N ALA A 5 30.48 -18.89 -8.65
CA ALA A 5 29.11 -19.15 -8.23
C ALA A 5 28.48 -17.84 -7.68
N PRO A 6 27.20 -17.57 -8.01
CA PRO A 6 26.56 -16.33 -7.59
C PRO A 6 26.57 -16.22 -6.06
N ASN A 7 26.89 -15.02 -5.56
CA ASN A 7 26.88 -14.76 -4.13
C ASN A 7 25.44 -14.93 -3.61
N THR A 8 25.23 -15.88 -2.70
CA THR A 8 23.90 -16.19 -2.12
C THR A 8 23.25 -14.97 -1.47
N ALA A 9 24.03 -14.04 -0.90
CA ALA A 9 23.50 -12.80 -0.33
C ALA A 9 22.90 -11.90 -1.41
N THR A 10 23.56 -11.75 -2.55
CA THR A 10 23.07 -10.95 -3.69
C THR A 10 21.78 -11.55 -4.29
N VAL A 11 21.70 -12.88 -4.36
CA VAL A 11 20.50 -13.59 -4.85
C VAL A 11 19.34 -13.39 -3.89
N HIS A 12 19.55 -13.48 -2.57
CA HIS A 12 18.51 -13.24 -1.57
C HIS A 12 18.00 -11.80 -1.62
N GLU A 13 18.90 -10.83 -1.75
CA GLU A 13 18.55 -9.43 -1.88
C GLU A 13 17.73 -9.18 -3.15
N TRP A 14 18.10 -9.81 -4.27
CA TRP A 14 17.36 -9.74 -5.52
C TRP A 14 15.91 -10.22 -5.40
N PHE A 15 15.67 -11.36 -4.71
CA PHE A 15 14.29 -11.82 -4.47
C PHE A 15 13.49 -10.88 -3.56
N LEU A 16 14.13 -10.31 -2.54
CA LEU A 16 13.47 -9.33 -1.67
C LEU A 16 13.11 -8.05 -2.43
N HIS A 17 13.99 -7.58 -3.30
CA HIS A 17 13.74 -6.41 -4.15
C HIS A 17 12.62 -6.63 -5.17
N ARG A 18 12.35 -7.88 -5.55
CA ARG A 18 11.25 -8.27 -6.45
C ARG A 18 9.98 -8.70 -5.73
N GLY A 19 9.90 -8.51 -4.43
CA GLY A 19 8.70 -8.83 -3.66
C GLY A 19 8.40 -10.33 -3.53
N LEU A 20 9.42 -11.20 -3.64
CA LEU A 20 9.26 -12.65 -3.54
C LEU A 20 9.96 -13.26 -2.31
N PRO A 21 9.66 -12.78 -1.09
CA PRO A 21 10.31 -13.27 0.12
C PRO A 21 9.99 -14.74 0.44
N LEU A 22 8.86 -15.28 -0.03
CA LEU A 22 8.45 -16.66 0.28
C LEU A 22 9.20 -17.72 -0.55
N VAL A 23 9.94 -17.33 -1.57
CA VAL A 23 10.91 -18.19 -2.27
C VAL A 23 12.07 -18.56 -1.35
N LEU A 24 12.45 -17.65 -0.44
CA LEU A 24 13.55 -17.86 0.50
C LEU A 24 13.16 -18.86 1.61
N THR A 25 14.15 -19.62 2.08
CA THR A 25 13.95 -20.62 3.14
C THR A 25 13.41 -19.99 4.43
N ARG A 26 12.68 -20.77 5.24
CA ARG A 26 12.12 -20.32 6.52
C ARG A 26 13.20 -19.75 7.46
N ARG A 27 14.40 -20.33 7.44
CA ARG A 27 15.55 -19.85 8.25
C ARG A 27 15.94 -18.41 7.88
N VAL A 28 16.01 -18.09 6.59
CA VAL A 28 16.35 -16.76 6.11
C VAL A 28 15.29 -15.75 6.49
N ARG A 29 14.01 -16.11 6.36
CA ARG A 29 12.87 -15.26 6.69
C ARG A 29 12.72 -14.95 8.18
N SER A 30 12.93 -15.95 9.04
CA SER A 30 12.81 -15.80 10.50
C SER A 30 14.03 -15.09 11.13
N ARG A 31 15.13 -14.96 10.38
CA ARG A 31 16.33 -14.30 10.88
C ARG A 31 16.04 -12.84 11.20
N GLN A 32 16.24 -12.48 12.47
CA GLN A 32 16.08 -11.11 12.99
C GLN A 32 14.68 -10.50 12.73
N LEU A 33 13.62 -11.33 12.74
CA LEU A 33 12.24 -10.89 12.43
C LEU A 33 11.82 -9.70 13.30
N ILE A 34 12.05 -9.76 14.61
CA ILE A 34 11.70 -8.69 15.58
C ILE A 34 12.41 -7.38 15.22
N ALA A 35 13.71 -7.43 14.92
CA ALA A 35 14.47 -6.24 14.54
C ALA A 35 14.01 -5.63 13.19
N ARG A 36 13.49 -6.46 12.29
CA ARG A 36 12.95 -6.02 10.99
C ARG A 36 11.54 -5.48 11.07
N SER A 37 10.73 -5.92 12.04
CA SER A 37 9.36 -5.42 12.23
C SER A 37 9.30 -4.15 13.08
N ALA A 38 10.30 -3.89 13.91
CA ALA A 38 10.35 -2.70 14.76
C ALA A 38 10.19 -1.36 14.01
N PRO A 39 10.80 -1.11 12.83
CA PRO A 39 10.58 0.11 12.07
C PRO A 39 9.12 0.30 11.61
N VAL A 40 8.42 -0.79 11.29
CA VAL A 40 7.01 -0.75 10.89
C VAL A 40 6.15 -0.37 12.09
N VAL A 41 6.37 -1.03 13.25
CA VAL A 41 5.66 -0.73 14.50
C VAL A 41 5.95 0.70 14.95
N ALA A 42 7.20 1.16 14.86
CA ALA A 42 7.58 2.53 15.17
C ALA A 42 6.87 3.55 14.26
N GLY A 43 6.79 3.27 12.95
CA GLY A 43 6.10 4.13 11.99
C GLY A 43 4.59 4.21 12.26
N VAL A 44 3.94 3.09 12.53
CA VAL A 44 2.52 3.05 12.93
C VAL A 44 2.31 3.81 14.24
N GLY A 45 3.17 3.59 15.23
CA GLY A 45 3.11 4.30 16.52
C GLY A 45 3.30 5.81 16.36
N ALA A 46 4.27 6.24 15.58
CA ALA A 46 4.47 7.66 15.29
C ALA A 46 3.25 8.28 14.58
N LEU A 47 2.63 7.57 13.66
CA LEU A 47 1.42 8.02 12.97
C LEU A 47 0.24 8.15 13.93
N VAL A 48 0.00 7.15 14.78
CA VAL A 48 -1.06 7.19 15.81
C VAL A 48 -0.86 8.38 16.75
N VAL A 49 0.35 8.55 17.29
CA VAL A 49 0.64 9.67 18.18
C VAL A 49 0.52 11.02 17.45
N LEU A 50 0.92 11.11 16.18
CA LEU A 50 0.76 12.31 15.37
C LEU A 50 -0.71 12.66 15.14
N THR A 51 -1.58 11.68 14.89
CA THR A 51 -3.02 11.93 14.75
C THR A 51 -3.64 12.42 16.05
N MET A 52 -3.23 11.88 17.19
CA MET A 52 -3.64 12.33 18.52
C MET A 52 -3.17 13.77 18.79
N LEU A 53 -1.91 14.08 18.47
CA LEU A 53 -1.36 15.46 18.57
C LEU A 53 -2.16 16.46 17.73
N LEU A 54 -2.47 16.11 16.49
CA LEU A 54 -3.24 16.98 15.61
C LEU A 54 -4.67 17.17 16.12
N ALA A 55 -5.29 16.14 16.66
CA ALA A 55 -6.63 16.23 17.24
C ALA A 55 -6.67 17.17 18.46
N ASP A 56 -5.68 17.06 19.37
CA ASP A 56 -5.59 17.93 20.54
C ASP A 56 -5.22 19.37 20.17
N TRP A 57 -4.26 19.54 19.25
CA TRP A 57 -3.85 20.87 18.74
C TRP A 57 -5.02 21.64 18.13
N THR A 58 -5.98 20.97 17.52
CA THR A 58 -7.18 21.57 16.92
C THR A 58 -8.35 21.66 17.88
N SER A 59 -8.20 21.25 19.13
CA SER A 59 -9.22 21.38 20.18
C SER A 59 -9.37 22.84 20.65
N ALA A 60 -10.50 23.15 21.28
CA ALA A 60 -10.77 24.48 21.82
C ALA A 60 -9.84 24.87 22.99
N GLU A 61 -9.35 23.89 23.73
CA GLU A 61 -8.47 24.05 24.88
C GLU A 61 -7.34 22.99 24.80
N PRO A 62 -6.25 23.26 24.05
CA PRO A 62 -5.13 22.32 23.92
C PRO A 62 -4.40 22.12 25.25
N ASP A 63 -4.16 20.86 25.64
CA ASP A 63 -3.33 20.53 26.79
C ASP A 63 -1.84 20.55 26.41
N VAL A 64 -1.12 21.56 26.85
CA VAL A 64 0.30 21.76 26.54
C VAL A 64 1.15 20.59 27.07
N ASP A 65 0.85 20.05 28.25
CA ASP A 65 1.59 18.93 28.82
C ASP A 65 1.36 17.65 28.03
N TYR A 66 0.15 17.42 27.55
CA TYR A 66 -0.19 16.33 26.64
C TYR A 66 0.53 16.47 25.31
N LEU A 67 0.50 17.67 24.70
CA LEU A 67 1.18 17.96 23.44
C LEU A 67 2.69 17.71 23.54
N VAL A 68 3.34 18.18 24.60
CA VAL A 68 4.79 17.98 24.79
C VAL A 68 5.12 16.50 24.96
N ARG A 69 4.39 15.76 25.80
CA ARG A 69 4.61 14.32 26.03
C ARG A 69 4.43 13.52 24.74
N SER A 70 3.35 13.77 24.03
CA SER A 70 3.04 13.08 22.76
C SER A 70 4.06 13.43 21.67
N ALA A 71 4.52 14.69 21.57
CA ALA A 71 5.56 15.09 20.63
C ALA A 71 6.90 14.39 20.90
N VAL A 72 7.29 14.22 22.15
CA VAL A 72 8.52 13.49 22.54
C VAL A 72 8.40 12.03 22.12
N ILE A 73 7.27 11.37 22.39
CA ILE A 73 7.05 9.96 22.01
C ILE A 73 7.05 9.80 20.51
N ALA A 74 6.37 10.68 19.77
CA ALA A 74 6.38 10.68 18.31
C ALA A 74 7.80 10.81 17.76
N ALA A 75 8.61 11.73 18.32
CA ALA A 75 10.00 11.94 17.93
C ALA A 75 10.87 10.69 18.19
N VAL A 76 10.73 10.05 19.35
CA VAL A 76 11.45 8.81 19.68
C VAL A 76 11.06 7.67 18.75
N LEU A 77 9.78 7.48 18.49
CA LEU A 77 9.30 6.46 17.56
C LEU A 77 9.77 6.74 16.12
N ALA A 78 9.73 7.98 15.67
CA ALA A 78 10.21 8.37 14.35
C ALA A 78 11.73 8.21 14.19
N ALA A 79 12.51 8.40 15.26
CA ALA A 79 13.96 8.22 15.25
C ALA A 79 14.40 6.75 15.39
N ALA A 80 13.55 5.85 15.90
CA ALA A 80 13.88 4.46 16.15
C ALA A 80 14.40 3.70 14.90
N PRO A 81 13.81 3.85 13.70
CA PRO A 81 14.31 3.18 12.49
C PRO A 81 15.76 3.55 12.13
N SER A 82 16.13 4.83 12.26
CA SER A 82 17.48 5.30 11.95
C SER A 82 18.51 4.77 12.96
N GLY A 83 18.17 4.72 14.25
CA GLY A 83 18.99 4.11 15.30
C GLY A 83 19.23 2.62 15.07
N LEU A 84 18.17 1.87 14.75
CA LEU A 84 18.27 0.45 14.43
C LEU A 84 19.09 0.18 13.15
N HIS A 85 18.98 1.05 12.14
CA HIS A 85 19.76 0.98 10.92
C HIS A 85 21.25 1.25 11.20
N ALA A 86 21.58 2.25 12.00
CA ALA A 86 22.96 2.56 12.39
C ALA A 86 23.62 1.38 13.15
N LEU A 87 22.85 0.70 14.02
CA LEU A 87 23.31 -0.54 14.69
C LEU A 87 23.53 -1.68 13.68
N HIS A 88 22.71 -1.75 12.63
CA HIS A 88 22.88 -2.76 11.57
C HIS A 88 24.21 -2.58 10.82
N GLN A 89 24.58 -1.35 10.50
CA GLN A 89 25.82 -1.07 9.77
C GLN A 89 27.10 -1.46 10.53
N ARG A 90 27.05 -1.51 11.87
CA ARG A 90 28.23 -1.86 12.70
C ARG A 90 28.62 -3.33 12.64
N GLY A 91 27.70 -4.26 12.29
CA GLY A 91 28.01 -5.67 11.99
C GLY A 91 28.57 -6.56 13.10
N THR A 92 28.67 -6.08 14.34
CA THR A 92 29.23 -6.84 15.49
C THR A 92 28.15 -7.65 16.21
N ALA A 93 28.54 -8.73 16.92
CA ALA A 93 27.63 -9.52 17.74
C ALA A 93 26.95 -8.66 18.84
N ALA A 94 27.70 -7.73 19.44
CA ALA A 94 27.16 -6.77 20.39
C ALA A 94 26.12 -5.85 19.77
N SER A 95 26.30 -5.44 18.50
CA SER A 95 25.31 -4.64 17.77
C SER A 95 24.07 -5.44 17.38
N GLU A 96 24.17 -6.75 17.16
CA GLU A 96 23.02 -7.63 16.95
C GLU A 96 22.14 -7.76 18.19
N ALA A 97 22.77 -7.95 19.37
CA ALA A 97 22.06 -7.94 20.64
C ALA A 97 21.40 -6.59 20.91
N GLY A 98 22.12 -5.49 20.68
CA GLY A 98 21.59 -4.12 20.82
C GLY A 98 20.40 -3.85 19.90
N ARG A 99 20.42 -4.32 18.67
CA ARG A 99 19.28 -4.20 17.75
C ARG A 99 18.06 -4.97 18.23
N ARG A 100 18.26 -6.20 18.74
CA ARG A 100 17.17 -7.01 19.28
C ARG A 100 16.53 -6.35 20.49
N THR A 101 17.36 -5.87 21.43
CA THR A 101 16.89 -5.14 22.61
C THR A 101 16.19 -3.83 22.23
N GLY A 102 16.77 -3.04 21.32
CA GLY A 102 16.16 -1.81 20.81
C GLY A 102 14.82 -2.07 20.13
N ALA A 103 14.71 -3.13 19.34
CA ALA A 103 13.45 -3.52 18.70
C ALA A 103 12.37 -3.92 19.72
N LEU A 104 12.73 -4.66 20.77
CA LEU A 104 11.81 -5.01 21.85
C LEU A 104 11.38 -3.78 22.66
N LEU A 105 12.29 -2.82 22.89
CA LEU A 105 11.94 -1.56 23.54
C LEU A 105 10.95 -0.73 22.71
N VAL A 106 11.15 -0.64 21.40
CA VAL A 106 10.21 0.05 20.49
C VAL A 106 8.84 -0.60 20.52
N MET A 107 8.76 -1.93 20.45
CA MET A 107 7.50 -2.65 20.53
C MET A 107 6.83 -2.49 21.90
N GLY A 108 7.60 -2.58 22.98
CA GLY A 108 7.11 -2.35 24.34
C GLY A 108 6.58 -0.92 24.52
N MET A 109 7.29 0.05 23.99
CA MET A 109 6.87 1.45 24.01
C MET A 109 5.54 1.64 23.25
N PHE A 110 5.40 1.06 22.06
CA PHE A 110 4.15 1.12 21.30
C PHE A 110 2.98 0.46 22.04
N VAL A 111 3.18 -0.73 22.63
CA VAL A 111 2.12 -1.51 23.27
C VAL A 111 1.71 -0.96 24.63
N LEU A 112 2.65 -0.40 25.41
CA LEU A 112 2.41 0.01 26.79
C LEU A 112 2.35 1.53 26.97
N VAL A 113 3.25 2.28 26.30
CA VAL A 113 3.37 3.72 26.56
C VAL A 113 2.35 4.52 25.74
N VAL A 114 2.07 4.12 24.51
CA VAL A 114 1.12 4.85 23.66
C VAL A 114 -0.28 4.87 24.29
N PRO A 115 -0.89 3.76 24.75
CA PRO A 115 -2.18 3.77 25.43
C PRO A 115 -2.20 4.63 26.72
N ILE A 116 -1.11 4.59 27.50
CA ILE A 116 -1.01 5.39 28.74
C ILE A 116 -0.96 6.90 28.40
N VAL A 117 -0.40 7.27 27.29
CA VAL A 117 -0.34 8.69 26.88
C VAL A 117 -1.67 9.17 26.31
N SER A 118 -2.42 8.30 25.61
CA SER A 118 -3.73 8.65 25.07
C SER A 118 -4.79 8.84 26.18
N GLU A 119 -4.85 7.89 27.13
CA GLU A 119 -5.94 7.80 28.12
C GLU A 119 -5.49 8.11 29.56
N GLY A 120 -4.19 8.46 29.75
CA GLY A 120 -3.60 8.61 31.09
C GLY A 120 -3.46 7.27 31.82
N TRP A 121 -3.19 7.33 33.14
CA TRP A 121 -3.16 6.14 34.01
C TRP A 121 -4.59 5.74 34.40
N SER A 122 -5.30 5.06 33.51
CA SER A 122 -6.69 4.67 33.66
C SER A 122 -6.92 3.18 33.37
N ALA A 123 -8.09 2.66 33.73
CA ALA A 123 -8.50 1.32 33.35
C ALA A 123 -8.70 1.22 31.81
N ASP A 124 -9.09 2.31 31.18
CA ASP A 124 -9.32 2.40 29.72
C ASP A 124 -8.01 2.24 28.95
N ALA A 125 -6.91 2.85 29.43
CA ALA A 125 -5.58 2.62 28.87
C ALA A 125 -5.18 1.14 28.90
N LEU A 126 -5.50 0.43 29.98
CA LEU A 126 -5.23 -1.01 30.08
C LEU A 126 -6.11 -1.84 29.13
N ALA A 127 -7.34 -1.38 28.85
CA ALA A 127 -8.24 -2.03 27.91
C ALA A 127 -7.76 -1.89 26.45
N GLU A 128 -6.99 -0.87 26.11
CA GLU A 128 -6.40 -0.68 24.78
C GLU A 128 -5.16 -1.53 24.53
N VAL A 129 -4.41 -1.93 25.57
CA VAL A 129 -3.18 -2.75 25.44
C VAL A 129 -3.35 -3.98 24.54
N PRO A 130 -4.44 -4.78 24.63
CA PRO A 130 -4.66 -5.91 23.73
C PRO A 130 -4.74 -5.50 22.25
N VAL A 131 -5.31 -4.34 21.93
CA VAL A 131 -5.44 -3.82 20.55
C VAL A 131 -4.04 -3.48 20.01
N PHE A 132 -3.23 -2.73 20.76
CA PHE A 132 -1.87 -2.37 20.35
C PHE A 132 -0.96 -3.59 20.26
N LEU A 133 -1.16 -4.59 21.14
CA LEU A 133 -0.47 -5.89 21.03
C LEU A 133 -0.88 -6.63 19.75
N ALA A 134 -2.17 -6.68 19.43
CA ALA A 134 -2.66 -7.31 18.20
C ALA A 134 -2.08 -6.62 16.96
N VAL A 135 -2.05 -5.28 16.93
CA VAL A 135 -1.42 -4.50 15.83
C VAL A 135 0.06 -4.85 15.71
N SER A 136 0.79 -4.96 16.84
CA SER A 136 2.20 -5.36 16.84
C SER A 136 2.40 -6.78 16.28
N LEU A 137 1.55 -7.73 16.67
CA LEU A 137 1.59 -9.11 16.18
C LEU A 137 1.29 -9.17 14.67
N VAL A 138 0.32 -8.40 14.20
CA VAL A 138 0.01 -8.26 12.76
C VAL A 138 1.21 -7.67 12.02
N ALA A 139 1.86 -6.64 12.54
CA ALA A 139 3.06 -6.05 11.94
C ALA A 139 4.23 -7.05 11.85
N VAL A 140 4.44 -7.86 12.90
CA VAL A 140 5.42 -8.96 12.89
C VAL A 140 5.06 -10.00 11.84
N TRP A 141 3.80 -10.40 11.76
CA TRP A 141 3.32 -11.36 10.76
C TRP A 141 3.48 -10.83 9.33
N LEU A 142 3.10 -9.56 9.07
CA LEU A 142 3.30 -8.91 7.77
C LEU A 142 4.79 -8.85 7.40
N THR A 143 5.66 -8.58 8.37
CA THR A 143 7.12 -8.60 8.15
C THR A 143 7.62 -10.00 7.86
N TYR A 144 7.08 -11.04 8.50
CA TYR A 144 7.43 -12.45 8.24
C TYR A 144 7.01 -12.88 6.82
N VAL A 145 5.83 -12.46 6.38
CA VAL A 145 5.37 -12.68 5.00
C VAL A 145 6.17 -11.86 3.99
N GLY A 146 6.85 -10.79 4.46
CA GLY A 146 7.64 -9.88 3.63
C GLY A 146 6.80 -8.81 2.94
N PHE A 147 5.65 -8.47 3.51
CA PHE A 147 4.73 -7.49 2.95
C PHE A 147 5.41 -6.15 2.64
N GLY A 148 6.35 -5.70 3.48
CA GLY A 148 7.08 -4.46 3.25
C GLY A 148 7.92 -4.46 1.96
N SER A 149 8.56 -5.59 1.61
CA SER A 149 9.29 -5.71 0.35
C SER A 149 8.35 -5.78 -0.85
N ILE A 150 7.20 -6.48 -0.68
CA ILE A 150 6.14 -6.54 -1.69
C ILE A 150 5.59 -5.14 -1.96
N ALA A 151 5.19 -4.42 -0.92
CA ALA A 151 4.60 -3.10 -1.04
C ALA A 151 5.57 -2.06 -1.63
N LEU A 152 6.84 -2.07 -1.21
CA LEU A 152 7.85 -1.15 -1.73
C LEU A 152 8.15 -1.39 -3.21
N TRP A 153 8.29 -2.67 -3.62
CA TRP A 153 8.46 -3.04 -5.01
C TRP A 153 7.24 -2.62 -5.83
N ALA A 154 6.03 -2.95 -5.37
CA ALA A 154 4.79 -2.63 -6.03
C ALA A 154 4.57 -1.11 -6.17
N PHE A 155 4.92 -0.35 -5.13
CA PHE A 155 4.84 1.12 -5.19
C PHE A 155 5.81 1.70 -6.23
N ARG A 156 7.07 1.25 -6.25
CA ARG A 156 8.05 1.69 -7.26
C ARG A 156 7.58 1.34 -8.68
N PHE A 157 7.10 0.12 -8.85
CA PHE A 157 6.57 -0.37 -10.11
C PHE A 157 5.39 0.48 -10.59
N ALA A 158 4.40 0.72 -9.72
CA ALA A 158 3.23 1.54 -10.02
C ALA A 158 3.62 3.00 -10.31
N TRP A 159 4.53 3.58 -9.52
CA TRP A 159 4.98 4.96 -9.69
C TRP A 159 5.62 5.22 -11.06
N VAL A 160 6.48 4.31 -11.50
CA VAL A 160 7.10 4.39 -12.84
C VAL A 160 6.04 4.34 -13.93
N GLN A 161 5.01 3.52 -13.75
CA GLN A 161 3.93 3.41 -14.74
C GLN A 161 2.98 4.61 -14.76
N LEU A 162 2.81 5.33 -13.64
CA LEU A 162 1.99 6.55 -13.58
C LEU A 162 2.50 7.65 -14.52
N GLY A 163 3.82 7.75 -14.73
CA GLY A 163 4.39 8.67 -15.73
C GLY A 163 3.86 8.46 -17.14
N ALA A 164 3.35 7.26 -17.43
CA ALA A 164 2.72 6.92 -18.70
C ALA A 164 1.21 7.21 -18.77
N LEU A 165 0.57 7.52 -17.65
CA LEU A 165 -0.87 7.87 -17.62
C LEU A 165 -1.16 9.11 -18.48
N GLY A 166 -0.25 10.09 -18.54
CA GLY A 166 -0.42 11.27 -19.37
C GLY A 166 -0.65 10.96 -20.86
N THR A 167 0.01 9.94 -21.39
CA THR A 167 -0.20 9.50 -22.79
C THR A 167 -1.46 8.66 -22.98
N LEU A 168 -1.94 8.00 -21.91
CA LEU A 168 -3.18 7.23 -21.93
C LEU A 168 -4.42 8.10 -21.68
N MET A 169 -4.29 9.18 -20.89
CA MET A 169 -5.38 10.12 -20.66
C MET A 169 -5.90 10.73 -21.95
N SER A 170 -5.03 10.99 -22.94
CA SER A 170 -5.47 11.47 -24.25
C SER A 170 -6.30 10.43 -25.03
N ARG A 171 -6.08 9.14 -24.79
CA ARG A 171 -6.84 8.04 -25.41
C ARG A 171 -8.04 7.60 -24.56
N ALA A 172 -7.99 7.82 -23.25
CA ALA A 172 -9.12 7.62 -22.34
C ALA A 172 -10.08 8.81 -22.27
N LEU A 173 -9.87 9.84 -23.09
CA LEU A 173 -10.73 11.02 -23.18
C LEU A 173 -12.23 10.69 -23.21
N PRO A 174 -12.75 9.72 -24.02
CA PRO A 174 -14.18 9.41 -24.04
C PRO A 174 -14.70 8.94 -22.67
N LEU A 175 -13.91 8.16 -21.93
CA LEU A 175 -14.28 7.71 -20.60
C LEU A 175 -14.22 8.84 -19.58
N LEU A 176 -13.17 9.66 -19.61
CA LEU A 176 -13.08 10.86 -18.79
C LEU A 176 -14.25 11.81 -19.05
N MET A 177 -14.62 12.02 -20.31
CA MET A 177 -15.79 12.83 -20.67
C MET A 177 -17.08 12.26 -20.07
N LEU A 178 -17.28 10.93 -20.14
CA LEU A 178 -18.43 10.29 -19.52
C LEU A 178 -18.43 10.49 -18.00
N THR A 179 -17.28 10.31 -17.34
CA THR A 179 -17.15 10.48 -15.89
C THR A 179 -17.37 11.95 -15.49
N VAL A 180 -16.89 12.90 -16.29
CA VAL A 180 -17.16 14.34 -16.08
C VAL A 180 -18.65 14.64 -16.24
N VAL A 181 -19.33 14.08 -17.24
CA VAL A 181 -20.79 14.25 -17.40
C VAL A 181 -21.52 13.71 -16.17
N VAL A 182 -21.16 12.53 -15.67
CA VAL A 182 -21.73 11.96 -14.44
C VAL A 182 -21.46 12.87 -13.23
N TYR A 183 -20.28 13.46 -13.13
CA TYR A 183 -19.90 14.37 -12.05
C TYR A 183 -20.83 15.61 -11.99
N PHE A 184 -21.29 16.12 -13.13
CA PHE A 184 -22.20 17.27 -13.21
C PHE A 184 -23.68 16.91 -13.14
N THR A 185 -24.05 15.70 -12.68
CA THR A 185 -25.47 15.33 -12.48
C THR A 185 -25.95 15.77 -11.09
N GLY A 186 -27.05 16.51 -11.04
CA GLY A 186 -27.61 17.00 -9.77
C GLY A 186 -28.04 15.88 -8.82
N GLU A 187 -28.48 14.73 -9.34
CA GLU A 187 -28.86 13.56 -8.54
C GLU A 187 -27.66 12.99 -7.77
N LEU A 188 -26.48 12.96 -8.37
CA LEU A 188 -25.27 12.51 -7.70
C LEU A 188 -24.91 13.45 -6.55
N TRP A 189 -25.01 14.75 -6.77
CA TRP A 189 -24.76 15.76 -5.75
C TRP A 189 -25.76 15.68 -4.59
N GLN A 190 -27.05 15.51 -4.88
CA GLN A 190 -28.08 15.31 -3.86
C GLN A 190 -27.86 14.04 -3.05
N LEU A 191 -27.46 12.94 -3.69
CA LEU A 191 -27.12 11.70 -3.02
C LEU A 191 -25.92 11.92 -2.09
N SER A 192 -24.85 12.53 -2.60
CA SER A 192 -23.59 12.79 -1.86
C SER A 192 -23.82 13.73 -0.66
N ALA A 193 -24.66 14.75 -0.81
CA ALA A 193 -25.01 15.67 0.27
C ALA A 193 -25.74 15.00 1.43
N ARG A 194 -26.64 14.05 1.11
CA ARG A 194 -27.43 13.31 2.12
C ARG A 194 -26.70 12.08 2.68
N MET A 195 -25.56 11.73 2.11
CA MET A 195 -24.78 10.58 2.54
C MET A 195 -23.96 10.93 3.77
N SER A 196 -24.21 10.24 4.89
CA SER A 196 -23.35 10.35 6.06
C SER A 196 -21.94 9.84 5.73
N ARG A 197 -20.93 10.36 6.43
CA ARG A 197 -19.53 9.92 6.26
C ARG A 197 -19.38 8.42 6.44
N GLU A 198 -20.10 7.84 7.39
CA GLU A 198 -20.08 6.40 7.62
C GLU A 198 -20.60 5.62 6.40
N ARG A 199 -21.73 6.04 5.82
CA ARG A 199 -22.29 5.43 4.61
C ARG A 199 -21.35 5.57 3.41
N LEU A 200 -20.69 6.71 3.27
CA LEU A 200 -19.68 6.91 2.23
C LEU A 200 -18.56 5.88 2.36
N TRP A 201 -17.98 5.70 3.56
CA TRP A 201 -16.93 4.71 3.79
C TRP A 201 -17.41 3.27 3.62
N GLN A 202 -18.65 2.95 4.02
CA GLN A 202 -19.24 1.64 3.77
C GLN A 202 -19.37 1.36 2.27
N THR A 203 -19.80 2.37 1.48
CA THR A 203 -19.92 2.26 0.02
C THR A 203 -18.56 2.08 -0.64
N ILE A 204 -17.57 2.88 -0.24
CA ILE A 204 -16.18 2.76 -0.72
C ILE A 204 -15.62 1.38 -0.37
N GLY A 205 -15.83 0.93 0.86
CA GLY A 205 -15.40 -0.40 1.33
C GLY A 205 -16.04 -1.52 0.50
N PHE A 206 -17.33 -1.45 0.24
CA PHE A 206 -18.03 -2.41 -0.60
C PHE A 206 -17.47 -2.46 -2.02
N LEU A 207 -17.32 -1.30 -2.67
CA LEU A 207 -16.75 -1.22 -4.04
C LEU A 207 -15.29 -1.70 -4.07
N SER A 208 -14.51 -1.39 -3.03
CA SER A 208 -13.12 -1.87 -2.90
C SER A 208 -13.05 -3.39 -2.75
N ILE A 209 -13.98 -4.00 -2.00
CA ILE A 209 -14.07 -5.46 -1.88
C ILE A 209 -14.42 -6.08 -3.24
N VAL A 210 -15.38 -5.52 -3.97
CA VAL A 210 -15.73 -5.99 -5.32
C VAL A 210 -14.53 -5.92 -6.26
N ALA A 211 -13.82 -4.78 -6.27
CA ALA A 211 -12.59 -4.60 -7.06
C ALA A 211 -11.52 -5.61 -6.68
N LEU A 212 -11.31 -5.86 -5.38
CA LEU A 212 -10.33 -6.80 -4.88
C LEU A 212 -10.66 -8.25 -5.27
N LEU A 213 -11.93 -8.64 -5.15
CA LEU A 213 -12.37 -9.98 -5.54
C LEU A 213 -12.19 -10.22 -7.03
N PHE A 214 -12.56 -9.24 -7.88
CA PHE A 214 -12.34 -9.29 -9.31
C PHE A 214 -10.85 -9.41 -9.64
N MET A 215 -10.02 -8.58 -9.02
CA MET A 215 -8.57 -8.58 -9.21
C MET A 215 -7.94 -9.93 -8.82
N ILE A 216 -8.32 -10.49 -7.68
CA ILE A 216 -7.83 -11.80 -7.23
C ILE A 216 -8.23 -12.91 -8.21
N ALA A 217 -9.48 -12.90 -8.69
CA ALA A 217 -9.96 -13.89 -9.66
C ALA A 217 -9.14 -13.82 -10.95
N THR A 218 -9.05 -12.65 -11.56
CA THR A 218 -8.32 -12.43 -12.82
C THR A 218 -6.83 -12.79 -12.71
N ILE A 219 -6.17 -12.37 -11.62
CA ILE A 219 -4.75 -12.66 -11.41
C ILE A 219 -4.52 -14.18 -11.19
N ARG A 220 -5.42 -14.85 -10.49
CA ARG A 220 -5.29 -16.33 -10.32
C ARG A 220 -5.39 -17.08 -11.63
N ASP A 221 -6.30 -16.65 -12.51
CA ASP A 221 -6.46 -17.26 -13.84
C ASP A 221 -5.22 -17.01 -14.69
N GLU A 222 -4.68 -15.81 -14.69
CA GLU A 222 -3.46 -15.46 -15.42
C GLU A 222 -2.22 -16.21 -14.91
N VAL A 223 -2.06 -16.32 -13.60
CA VAL A 223 -0.96 -17.10 -13.00
C VAL A 223 -1.10 -18.59 -13.36
N ALA A 224 -2.33 -19.11 -13.46
CA ALA A 224 -2.57 -20.47 -13.91
C ALA A 224 -2.20 -20.67 -15.38
N GLU A 225 -2.49 -19.69 -16.24
CA GLU A 225 -2.11 -19.69 -17.66
C GLU A 225 -0.60 -19.60 -17.84
N LEU A 226 0.07 -18.65 -17.18
CA LEU A 226 1.54 -18.58 -17.16
C LEU A 226 2.21 -19.89 -16.77
N ARG A 227 1.61 -20.65 -15.87
CA ARG A 227 2.12 -21.96 -15.46
C ARG A 227 1.98 -23.03 -16.55
N ARG A 228 0.93 -22.94 -17.39
CA ARG A 228 0.73 -23.83 -18.53
C ARG A 228 1.70 -23.49 -19.66
N ASP A 229 1.77 -22.22 -20.04
CA ASP A 229 2.62 -21.75 -21.15
C ASP A 229 4.12 -21.93 -20.87
N ARG A 230 4.55 -21.85 -19.60
CA ARG A 230 5.93 -22.17 -19.20
C ARG A 230 6.33 -23.61 -19.56
N SER A 231 5.36 -24.50 -19.81
CA SER A 231 5.67 -25.86 -20.23
C SER A 231 6.14 -25.94 -21.69
N GLU A 232 5.80 -24.95 -22.53
CA GLU A 232 5.91 -25.12 -23.98
C GLU A 232 6.95 -24.22 -24.70
N GLN A 233 7.21 -22.97 -24.30
CA GLN A 233 7.80 -22.01 -25.25
C GLN A 233 8.94 -21.11 -24.79
N THR A 234 9.26 -20.93 -23.51
CA THR A 234 10.24 -19.90 -23.12
C THR A 234 11.55 -20.51 -22.65
N ASP A 235 12.65 -20.16 -23.30
CA ASP A 235 14.01 -20.49 -22.83
C ASP A 235 14.27 -19.78 -21.48
N PRO A 236 14.42 -20.52 -20.37
CA PRO A 236 14.66 -19.92 -19.05
C PRO A 236 15.94 -19.08 -19.02
N ALA A 237 16.92 -19.39 -19.84
CA ALA A 237 18.19 -18.67 -19.92
C ALA A 237 17.98 -17.24 -20.46
N ALA A 238 17.11 -17.06 -21.44
CA ALA A 238 16.79 -15.75 -22.01
C ALA A 238 16.12 -14.83 -20.98
N LEU A 239 15.29 -15.38 -20.08
CA LEU A 239 14.62 -14.60 -19.02
C LEU A 239 15.58 -14.15 -17.91
N LEU A 240 16.71 -14.83 -17.73
CA LEU A 240 17.68 -14.55 -16.66
C LEU A 240 18.83 -13.64 -17.09
N VAL A 241 18.84 -13.18 -18.32
CA VAL A 241 19.83 -12.21 -18.80
C VAL A 241 19.77 -10.93 -17.95
N GLY A 242 20.93 -10.49 -17.44
CA GLY A 242 21.03 -9.32 -16.56
C GLY A 242 20.61 -9.55 -15.11
N THR A 243 20.31 -10.80 -14.72
CA THR A 243 20.03 -11.15 -13.31
C THR A 243 21.27 -11.76 -12.64
N PRO A 244 21.36 -11.75 -11.29
CA PRO A 244 22.45 -12.43 -10.57
C PRO A 244 22.53 -13.94 -10.80
N LEU A 245 21.51 -14.54 -11.40
CA LEU A 245 21.40 -15.98 -11.68
C LEU A 245 21.76 -16.34 -13.13
N GLN A 246 22.17 -15.38 -13.94
CA GLN A 246 22.52 -15.59 -15.35
C GLN A 246 23.62 -16.67 -15.52
N SER A 247 24.65 -16.65 -14.68
CA SER A 247 25.75 -17.62 -14.72
C SER A 247 25.36 -19.04 -14.32
N SER A 248 24.22 -19.20 -13.65
CA SER A 248 23.74 -20.51 -13.17
C SER A 248 22.97 -21.31 -14.21
N CYS A 249 22.79 -20.79 -15.43
CA CYS A 249 21.92 -21.34 -16.48
C CYS A 249 22.68 -22.20 -17.52
N ALA A 250 23.87 -22.74 -17.21
CA ALA A 250 24.58 -23.65 -18.11
C ALA A 250 23.76 -24.93 -18.44
N THR A 251 22.81 -25.29 -17.57
CA THR A 251 21.82 -26.35 -17.81
C THR A 251 20.45 -25.79 -17.46
N PRO A 252 19.40 -25.91 -18.32
CA PRO A 252 18.09 -25.41 -18.00
C PRO A 252 17.59 -26.04 -16.68
N PRO A 253 17.25 -25.25 -15.67
CA PRO A 253 16.85 -25.77 -14.38
C PRO A 253 15.57 -26.58 -14.52
N ALA A 254 15.49 -27.72 -13.83
CA ALA A 254 14.28 -28.52 -13.79
C ALA A 254 13.15 -27.69 -13.18
N ARG A 255 12.06 -27.53 -13.92
CA ARG A 255 10.88 -26.79 -13.50
C ARG A 255 10.22 -27.52 -12.33
N THR A 256 10.21 -26.88 -11.17
CA THR A 256 9.59 -27.44 -9.97
C THR A 256 8.20 -26.82 -9.75
N ALA A 257 7.24 -27.64 -9.33
CA ALA A 257 5.92 -27.14 -8.97
C ALA A 257 6.03 -26.11 -7.84
N LEU A 258 5.21 -25.05 -7.91
CA LEU A 258 5.12 -24.04 -6.86
C LEU A 258 4.46 -24.64 -5.62
N SER A 259 5.05 -24.44 -4.46
CA SER A 259 4.38 -24.72 -3.20
C SER A 259 3.17 -23.78 -3.00
N PRO A 260 2.17 -24.15 -2.17
CA PRO A 260 1.02 -23.29 -1.90
C PRO A 260 1.42 -21.89 -1.38
N GLY A 261 2.48 -21.83 -0.57
CA GLY A 261 3.00 -20.55 -0.07
C GLY A 261 3.62 -19.68 -1.16
N GLU A 262 4.37 -20.26 -2.07
CA GLU A 262 4.94 -19.53 -3.21
C GLU A 262 3.85 -19.05 -4.19
N GLN A 263 2.83 -19.88 -4.44
CA GLN A 263 1.70 -19.51 -5.26
C GLN A 263 0.93 -18.33 -4.64
N PHE A 264 0.67 -18.39 -3.33
CA PHE A 264 0.07 -17.28 -2.60
C PHE A 264 0.92 -16.01 -2.73
N ASN A 265 2.24 -16.12 -2.59
CA ASN A 265 3.13 -14.97 -2.71
C ASN A 265 3.08 -14.32 -4.09
N VAL A 266 3.13 -15.11 -5.15
CA VAL A 266 3.05 -14.60 -6.53
C VAL A 266 1.73 -13.86 -6.75
N VAL A 267 0.61 -14.46 -6.36
CA VAL A 267 -0.71 -13.80 -6.46
C VAL A 267 -0.75 -12.53 -5.59
N ALA A 268 -0.26 -12.60 -4.36
CA ALA A 268 -0.25 -11.44 -3.45
C ALA A 268 0.59 -10.28 -3.98
N VAL A 269 1.76 -10.54 -4.55
CA VAL A 269 2.61 -9.52 -5.19
C VAL A 269 1.87 -8.83 -6.31
N MET A 270 1.25 -9.59 -7.21
CA MET A 270 0.49 -9.03 -8.33
C MET A 270 -0.74 -8.24 -7.87
N VAL A 271 -1.50 -8.78 -6.90
CA VAL A 271 -2.67 -8.08 -6.33
C VAL A 271 -2.25 -6.78 -5.66
N VAL A 272 -1.19 -6.78 -4.86
CA VAL A 272 -0.70 -5.56 -4.19
C VAL A 272 -0.21 -4.54 -5.21
N ALA A 273 0.53 -4.96 -6.25
CA ALA A 273 0.99 -4.07 -7.30
C ALA A 273 -0.18 -3.39 -8.02
N GLN A 274 -1.16 -4.17 -8.43
CA GLN A 274 -2.35 -3.64 -9.12
C GLN A 274 -3.21 -2.79 -8.18
N ALA A 275 -3.37 -3.18 -6.92
CA ALA A 275 -4.10 -2.38 -5.93
C ALA A 275 -3.45 -1.00 -5.73
N ILE A 276 -2.11 -0.92 -5.65
CA ILE A 276 -1.41 0.36 -5.55
C ILE A 276 -1.63 1.21 -6.81
N GLN A 277 -1.59 0.62 -8.01
CA GLN A 277 -1.90 1.34 -9.25
C GLN A 277 -3.30 1.92 -9.23
N VAL A 278 -4.29 1.13 -8.82
CA VAL A 278 -5.70 1.56 -8.70
C VAL A 278 -5.85 2.68 -7.68
N VAL A 279 -5.23 2.56 -6.50
CA VAL A 279 -5.28 3.58 -5.45
C VAL A 279 -4.64 4.89 -5.93
N LEU A 280 -3.48 4.84 -6.57
CA LEU A 280 -2.80 6.03 -7.11
C LEU A 280 -3.61 6.69 -8.23
N PHE A 281 -4.21 5.89 -9.13
CA PHE A 281 -5.10 6.39 -10.17
C PHE A 281 -6.34 7.05 -9.57
N THR A 282 -6.99 6.39 -8.61
CA THR A 282 -8.17 6.91 -7.89
C THR A 282 -7.84 8.21 -7.13
N ALA A 283 -6.69 8.27 -6.46
CA ALA A 283 -6.23 9.47 -5.77
C ALA A 283 -5.98 10.65 -6.75
N GLY A 284 -5.39 10.37 -7.90
CA GLY A 284 -5.22 11.37 -8.96
C GLY A 284 -6.56 11.90 -9.49
N LEU A 285 -7.52 11.01 -9.74
CA LEU A 285 -8.87 11.42 -10.16
C LEU A 285 -9.63 12.16 -9.06
N PHE A 286 -9.49 11.75 -7.81
CA PHE A 286 -10.07 12.48 -6.66
C PHE A 286 -9.55 13.92 -6.62
N ALA A 287 -8.23 14.11 -6.72
CA ALA A 287 -7.64 15.45 -6.77
C ALA A 287 -8.14 16.26 -7.98
N PHE A 288 -8.26 15.62 -9.15
CA PHE A 288 -8.81 16.25 -10.35
C PHE A 288 -10.26 16.69 -10.15
N PHE A 289 -11.15 15.80 -9.69
CA PHE A 289 -12.57 16.13 -9.47
C PHE A 289 -12.77 17.14 -8.36
N LEU A 290 -11.94 17.08 -7.30
CA LEU A 290 -11.96 18.06 -6.23
C LEU A 290 -11.63 19.46 -6.77
N ALA A 291 -10.55 19.59 -7.54
CA ALA A 291 -10.17 20.84 -8.19
C ALA A 291 -11.23 21.32 -9.19
N LEU A 292 -11.75 20.40 -10.00
CA LEU A 292 -12.82 20.69 -10.96
C LEU A 292 -14.08 21.20 -10.26
N GLY A 293 -14.50 20.57 -9.15
CA GLY A 293 -15.65 20.99 -8.37
C GLY A 293 -15.48 22.37 -7.77
N MET A 294 -14.30 22.66 -7.24
CA MET A 294 -14.00 23.97 -6.65
C MET A 294 -13.91 25.11 -7.70
N ILE A 295 -13.48 24.79 -8.92
CA ILE A 295 -13.31 25.81 -9.99
C ILE A 295 -14.60 26.01 -10.79
N ALA A 296 -15.27 24.91 -11.10
CA ALA A 296 -16.36 24.93 -12.10
C ALA A 296 -17.76 25.13 -11.47
N ILE A 297 -17.93 24.85 -10.17
CA ILE A 297 -19.24 24.89 -9.53
C ILE A 297 -19.28 26.06 -8.51
N PRO A 298 -20.05 27.14 -8.79
CA PRO A 298 -20.28 28.22 -7.85
C PRO A 298 -20.96 27.74 -6.58
N ASP A 299 -20.72 28.43 -5.45
CA ASP A 299 -21.31 28.09 -4.14
C ASP A 299 -22.84 28.05 -4.18
N GLU A 300 -23.48 28.95 -4.94
CA GLU A 300 -24.93 29.00 -5.12
C GLU A 300 -25.48 27.70 -5.76
N VAL A 301 -24.74 27.15 -6.73
CA VAL A 301 -25.10 25.90 -7.41
C VAL A 301 -24.87 24.72 -6.49
N THR A 302 -23.80 24.75 -5.69
CA THR A 302 -23.53 23.72 -4.67
C THR A 302 -24.69 23.65 -3.67
N VAL A 303 -25.14 24.78 -3.15
CA VAL A 303 -26.31 24.86 -2.23
C VAL A 303 -27.59 24.36 -2.92
N LEU A 304 -27.83 24.75 -4.17
CA LEU A 304 -29.01 24.34 -4.92
C LEU A 304 -29.04 22.82 -5.18
N TRP A 305 -27.90 22.25 -5.55
CA TRP A 305 -27.79 20.82 -5.86
C TRP A 305 -27.75 19.95 -4.62
N SER A 306 -27.13 20.40 -3.54
CA SER A 306 -27.06 19.66 -2.28
C SER A 306 -28.35 19.71 -1.48
N SER A 307 -29.27 20.67 -1.76
CA SER A 307 -30.45 20.95 -0.94
C SER A 307 -30.07 21.25 0.53
N GLU A 308 -28.86 21.70 0.80
CA GLU A 308 -28.40 22.10 2.12
C GLU A 308 -28.93 23.51 2.46
N LEU A 309 -30.13 23.55 3.03
CA LEU A 309 -30.76 24.77 3.54
C LEU A 309 -30.03 25.38 4.75
N SER A 310 -29.00 24.73 5.28
CA SER A 310 -28.33 25.12 6.53
C SER A 310 -27.11 26.03 6.36
N CYS A 311 -26.65 26.23 5.13
CA CYS A 311 -25.61 27.22 4.87
C CYS A 311 -26.25 28.49 4.37
N ALA A 312 -26.29 29.54 5.21
CA ALA A 312 -26.84 30.84 4.81
C ALA A 312 -26.02 31.40 3.64
N VAL A 313 -26.73 31.93 2.65
CA VAL A 313 -26.12 32.64 1.51
C VAL A 313 -25.29 33.80 2.05
N GLY A 314 -23.97 33.78 1.82
CA GLY A 314 -23.04 34.82 2.29
C GLY A 314 -22.18 34.43 3.51
N GLU A 315 -22.39 33.24 4.12
CA GLU A 315 -21.44 32.67 5.06
C GLU A 315 -20.44 31.75 4.34
N PRO A 316 -19.21 31.57 4.89
CA PRO A 316 -18.25 30.66 4.28
C PRO A 316 -18.91 29.28 4.08
N PRO A 317 -18.61 28.60 2.97
CA PRO A 317 -19.21 27.30 2.62
C PRO A 317 -19.09 26.36 3.80
N CYS A 318 -20.13 25.51 4.02
CA CYS A 318 -20.15 24.56 5.13
C CYS A 318 -18.85 23.77 5.19
N ALA A 319 -17.91 24.24 6.00
CA ALA A 319 -16.59 23.66 6.12
C ALA A 319 -16.71 22.22 6.62
N GLY A 320 -16.19 21.27 5.83
CA GLY A 320 -16.15 19.87 6.24
C GLY A 320 -15.03 19.67 7.27
N THR A 321 -15.34 19.08 8.43
CA THR A 321 -14.32 18.60 9.35
C THR A 321 -13.83 17.23 8.92
N TRP A 322 -12.55 17.10 8.55
CA TRP A 322 -11.92 15.83 8.23
C TRP A 322 -10.76 15.57 9.19
N PHE A 323 -10.80 14.44 9.90
CA PHE A 323 -9.79 14.10 10.94
C PHE A 323 -9.58 15.19 11.99
N GLY A 324 -10.67 15.88 12.40
CA GLY A 324 -10.58 16.98 13.35
C GLY A 324 -10.11 18.33 12.78
N ILE A 325 -9.75 18.39 11.49
CA ILE A 325 -9.29 19.60 10.81
C ILE A 325 -10.45 20.21 10.02
N ASN A 326 -10.72 21.49 10.23
CA ASN A 326 -11.69 22.24 9.41
C ASN A 326 -11.04 22.55 8.05
N ILE A 327 -11.55 21.91 7.00
CA ILE A 327 -11.11 22.15 5.63
C ILE A 327 -12.11 23.14 5.00
N PRO A 328 -11.65 24.25 4.38
CA PRO A 328 -12.52 25.24 3.74
C PRO A 328 -13.04 24.74 2.39
N ILE A 329 -13.55 23.49 2.35
CA ILE A 329 -14.11 22.85 1.18
C ILE A 329 -15.45 22.25 1.59
N PRO A 330 -16.54 22.50 0.85
CA PRO A 330 -17.85 21.92 1.13
C PRO A 330 -17.76 20.38 1.19
N GLN A 331 -18.36 19.79 2.22
CA GLN A 331 -18.34 18.35 2.41
C GLN A 331 -18.91 17.60 1.20
N THR A 332 -19.96 18.16 0.58
CA THR A 332 -20.59 17.59 -0.61
C THR A 332 -19.62 17.49 -1.78
N VAL A 333 -18.76 18.51 -2.01
CA VAL A 333 -17.74 18.48 -3.05
C VAL A 333 -16.75 17.31 -2.82
N VAL A 334 -16.32 17.14 -1.57
CA VAL A 334 -15.41 16.04 -1.20
C VAL A 334 -16.07 14.69 -1.37
N HIS A 335 -17.31 14.51 -0.91
CA HIS A 335 -18.06 13.26 -1.02
C HIS A 335 -18.29 12.87 -2.48
N THR A 336 -18.76 13.82 -3.30
CA THR A 336 -19.04 13.60 -4.73
C THR A 336 -17.76 13.26 -5.49
N SER A 337 -16.68 14.03 -5.26
CA SER A 337 -15.38 13.79 -5.90
C SER A 337 -14.80 12.43 -5.53
N LEU A 338 -14.89 12.04 -4.27
CA LEU A 338 -14.38 10.76 -3.78
C LEU A 338 -15.20 9.58 -4.34
N PHE A 339 -16.52 9.71 -4.35
CA PHE A 339 -17.41 8.67 -4.87
C PHE A 339 -17.15 8.40 -6.36
N VAL A 340 -17.09 9.47 -7.18
CA VAL A 340 -16.82 9.35 -8.63
C VAL A 340 -15.42 8.82 -8.90
N ALA A 341 -14.43 9.25 -8.11
CA ALA A 341 -13.07 8.75 -8.24
C ALA A 341 -12.98 7.24 -7.94
N VAL A 342 -13.68 6.75 -6.90
CA VAL A 342 -13.70 5.32 -6.55
C VAL A 342 -14.42 4.49 -7.62
N LEU A 343 -15.53 4.97 -8.16
CA LEU A 343 -16.20 4.31 -9.30
C LEU A 343 -15.27 4.22 -10.52
N SER A 344 -14.55 5.31 -10.81
CA SER A 344 -13.56 5.32 -11.90
C SER A 344 -12.39 4.38 -11.63
N GLY A 345 -11.96 4.24 -10.38
CA GLY A 345 -10.97 3.26 -9.94
C GLY A 345 -11.42 1.81 -10.14
N LEU A 346 -12.70 1.51 -9.84
CA LEU A 346 -13.29 0.21 -10.12
C LEU A 346 -13.32 -0.08 -11.63
N TYR A 347 -13.73 0.89 -12.43
CA TYR A 347 -13.68 0.77 -13.90
C TYR A 347 -12.26 0.54 -14.39
N PHE A 348 -11.28 1.29 -13.89
CA PHE A 348 -9.87 1.11 -14.23
C PHE A 348 -9.38 -0.31 -13.89
N THR A 349 -9.79 -0.85 -12.74
CA THR A 349 -9.47 -2.23 -12.34
C THR A 349 -9.94 -3.27 -13.36
N VAL A 350 -11.16 -3.11 -13.87
CA VAL A 350 -11.70 -3.99 -14.92
C VAL A 350 -10.97 -3.77 -16.25
N SER A 351 -10.78 -2.51 -16.64
CA SER A 351 -10.17 -2.15 -17.92
C SER A 351 -8.71 -2.62 -18.04
N THR A 352 -7.94 -2.61 -16.95
CA THR A 352 -6.55 -3.12 -16.97
C THR A 352 -6.46 -4.61 -17.32
N SER A 353 -7.53 -5.36 -17.12
CA SER A 353 -7.58 -6.80 -17.39
C SER A 353 -8.22 -7.13 -18.74
N VAL A 354 -9.18 -6.33 -19.19
CA VAL A 354 -10.03 -6.63 -20.35
C VAL A 354 -9.64 -5.85 -21.59
N ASP A 355 -9.29 -4.56 -21.44
CA ASP A 355 -8.94 -3.70 -22.55
C ASP A 355 -7.47 -3.91 -22.97
N PRO A 356 -7.18 -4.29 -24.24
CA PRO A 356 -5.82 -4.58 -24.69
C PRO A 356 -4.83 -3.43 -24.49
N LEU A 357 -5.26 -2.17 -24.60
CA LEU A 357 -4.39 -1.01 -24.43
C LEU A 357 -3.97 -0.82 -22.96
N TYR A 358 -4.92 -0.97 -22.05
CA TYR A 358 -4.65 -0.89 -20.61
C TYR A 358 -3.86 -2.11 -20.14
N ARG A 359 -4.21 -3.32 -20.63
CA ARG A 359 -3.52 -4.55 -20.33
C ARG A 359 -2.04 -4.48 -20.70
N GLN A 360 -1.70 -4.13 -21.95
CA GLN A 360 -0.31 -4.00 -22.42
C GLN A 360 0.51 -3.00 -21.60
N ARG A 361 -0.13 -2.00 -21.04
CA ARG A 361 0.59 -0.94 -20.33
C ARG A 361 0.74 -1.20 -18.84
N PHE A 362 -0.26 -1.77 -18.19
CA PHE A 362 -0.32 -1.93 -16.73
C PHE A 362 -0.21 -3.37 -16.27
N PHE A 363 -0.72 -4.32 -17.03
CA PHE A 363 -0.83 -5.71 -16.61
C PHE A 363 0.27 -6.60 -17.21
N ASP A 364 0.52 -6.55 -18.52
CA ASP A 364 1.53 -7.39 -19.17
C ASP A 364 2.97 -7.16 -18.66
N PRO A 365 3.41 -5.91 -18.33
CA PRO A 365 4.71 -5.71 -17.69
C PRO A 365 4.84 -6.38 -16.33
N LEU A 366 3.74 -6.45 -15.56
CA LEU A 366 3.69 -7.14 -14.29
C LEU A 366 3.85 -8.66 -14.46
N ILE A 367 3.18 -9.23 -15.46
CA ILE A 367 3.29 -10.64 -15.83
C ILE A 367 4.71 -10.98 -16.26
N ALA A 368 5.31 -10.14 -17.11
CA ALA A 368 6.69 -10.32 -17.57
C ALA A 368 7.70 -10.32 -16.41
N ASP A 369 7.53 -9.42 -15.43
CA ASP A 369 8.40 -9.36 -14.26
C ASP A 369 8.25 -10.60 -13.36
N VAL A 370 7.03 -11.10 -13.19
CA VAL A 370 6.75 -12.35 -12.48
C VAL A 370 7.35 -13.55 -13.22
N ALA A 371 7.30 -13.60 -14.55
CA ALA A 371 7.90 -14.69 -15.33
C ALA A 371 9.42 -14.78 -15.12
N VAL A 372 10.12 -13.63 -15.13
CA VAL A 372 11.56 -13.56 -14.79
C VAL A 372 11.83 -14.05 -13.37
N SER A 373 11.00 -13.65 -12.44
CA SER A 373 11.12 -13.99 -11.03
C SER A 373 10.92 -15.49 -10.78
N LEU A 374 9.98 -16.11 -11.49
CA LEU A 374 9.74 -17.55 -11.44
C LEU A 374 10.87 -18.36 -12.10
N ALA A 375 11.47 -17.85 -13.18
CA ALA A 375 12.66 -18.47 -13.79
C ALA A 375 13.86 -18.42 -12.82
N GLY A 376 14.05 -17.27 -12.14
CA GLY A 376 15.08 -17.10 -11.10
C GLY A 376 14.89 -18.07 -9.93
N ARG A 377 13.63 -18.30 -9.51
CA ARG A 377 13.33 -19.27 -8.44
C ARG A 377 13.76 -20.69 -8.84
N ASP A 378 13.48 -21.12 -10.07
CA ASP A 378 13.85 -22.47 -10.52
C ASP A 378 15.37 -22.62 -10.59
N ALA A 379 16.10 -21.58 -11.04
CA ALA A 379 17.56 -21.55 -11.02
C ALA A 379 18.14 -21.59 -9.59
N TYR A 380 17.55 -20.83 -8.66
CA TYR A 380 17.97 -20.83 -7.26
C TYR A 380 17.79 -22.19 -6.59
N LEU A 381 16.65 -22.85 -6.80
CA LEU A 381 16.40 -24.19 -6.26
C LEU A 381 17.29 -25.28 -6.88
N ALA A 382 17.75 -25.09 -8.12
CA ALA A 382 18.73 -25.97 -8.72
C ALA A 382 20.11 -25.83 -8.05
N LEU A 383 20.50 -24.61 -7.70
CA LEU A 383 21.76 -24.35 -6.97
C LEU A 383 21.75 -24.89 -5.53
N GLU A 384 20.59 -24.85 -4.84
CA GLU A 384 20.50 -25.42 -3.47
C GLU A 384 20.53 -26.95 -3.45
N ARG A 385 20.26 -27.64 -4.58
CA ARG A 385 20.26 -29.11 -4.69
C ARG A 385 21.62 -29.69 -5.04
N ASN A 386 22.51 -28.89 -5.62
CA ASN A 386 23.89 -29.26 -5.96
C ASN A 386 24.85 -28.88 -4.85
#